data_2db6860e1c66dfcb041ccda2f4fe741b
#
_entry.id   2db6860e1c66dfcb041ccda2f4fe741b
#
_cell.length_a   1.000
_cell.length_b   1.000
_cell.length_c   1.000
_cell.angle_alpha   90.00
_cell.angle_beta   90.00
_cell.angle_gamma   90.00
#
_symmetry.space_group_name_H-M   'P 1'
#
loop_
_entity.id
_entity.type
_entity.pdbx_description
1 polymer ?
#
loop_
_entity_poly.entity_id
_entity_poly.type
_entity_poly.pdbx_seq_one_letter_code
_entity_poly.pdbx_strand_id
1 'polypeptide(L)'
;MRRIYFYAKALTVILLTLPLTAGAISDPVTVCILDSGCNLPDIQGRNYLDGTQDLTDPEGHGTYVYELLKETAPEAELYMLKCFDSSTAIIQAVYDAVDVYDADIINMSWTLNQDSEELHEAICYAAKQNVLLVAAAGNLSLSTPLGSQVYPASWEEVIGVSGVDLNAQGEPVSSLWYLQSDAVFVSANGNYQGEKGSSFAAPRISGILAGYLDRTSEEKHTQSYAEEYLKSIAVDAGHPGYDTVFGWGYVKNTAG
;
A
#
# COMPACT_ATOMS: atom_id res chain seq x y z
N MET A 1 -54.06 -31.90 66.65
CA MET A 1 -53.01 -30.93 66.29
C MET A 1 -52.34 -31.39 65.01
N ARG A 2 -52.67 -30.80 63.90
CA ARG A 2 -52.04 -31.11 62.58
C ARG A 2 -50.93 -30.10 62.37
N ARG A 3 -49.68 -30.56 62.19
CA ARG A 3 -48.53 -29.74 61.80
C ARG A 3 -48.54 -29.56 60.27
N ILE A 4 -48.59 -28.29 59.78
CA ILE A 4 -48.49 -27.93 58.42
C ILE A 4 -47.00 -27.63 58.14
N TYR A 5 -46.39 -28.39 57.22
CA TYR A 5 -45.03 -28.15 56.75
C TYR A 5 -45.09 -27.24 55.49
N PHE A 6 -44.52 -26.06 55.60
CA PHE A 6 -44.29 -25.19 54.42
C PHE A 6 -42.98 -25.59 53.74
N TYR A 7 -43.08 -26.06 52.53
CA TYR A 7 -41.89 -26.21 51.66
C TYR A 7 -41.62 -24.89 50.91
N ALA A 8 -40.52 -24.18 51.26
CA ALA A 8 -39.99 -23.07 50.47
C ALA A 8 -39.24 -23.62 49.28
N LYS A 9 -39.76 -23.40 48.10
CA LYS A 9 -39.00 -23.65 46.82
C LYS A 9 -38.02 -22.51 46.63
N ALA A 10 -36.72 -22.80 46.76
CA ALA A 10 -35.66 -21.90 46.37
C ALA A 10 -35.58 -21.86 44.82
N LEU A 11 -35.84 -20.70 44.26
CA LEU A 11 -35.67 -20.43 42.81
C LEU A 11 -34.21 -20.09 42.59
N THR A 12 -33.43 -21.03 42.07
CA THR A 12 -32.04 -20.77 41.67
C THR A 12 -32.04 -20.06 40.31
N VAL A 13 -31.77 -18.77 40.32
CA VAL A 13 -31.54 -17.99 39.09
C VAL A 13 -30.12 -18.27 38.63
N ILE A 14 -29.95 -19.05 37.58
CA ILE A 14 -28.66 -19.22 36.89
C ILE A 14 -28.48 -18.00 35.99
N LEU A 15 -27.64 -17.04 36.42
CA LEU A 15 -27.15 -15.99 35.56
C LEU A 15 -26.14 -16.63 34.59
N LEU A 16 -26.55 -16.84 33.33
CA LEU A 16 -25.62 -17.13 32.25
C LEU A 16 -24.88 -15.82 31.93
N THR A 17 -23.68 -15.68 32.43
CA THR A 17 -22.73 -14.69 31.94
C THR A 17 -22.18 -15.21 30.63
N LEU A 18 -22.71 -14.72 29.49
CA LEU A 18 -22.04 -14.84 28.19
C LEU A 18 -20.71 -14.09 28.30
N PRO A 19 -19.58 -14.73 27.98
CA PRO A 19 -18.33 -13.98 27.82
C PRO A 19 -18.54 -12.96 26.71
N LEU A 20 -18.41 -11.67 27.03
CA LEU A 20 -18.19 -10.65 26.04
C LEU A 20 -16.80 -10.98 25.45
N THR A 21 -16.74 -11.63 24.30
CA THR A 21 -15.52 -11.68 23.51
C THR A 21 -15.28 -10.25 23.05
N ALA A 22 -14.45 -9.52 23.78
CA ALA A 22 -13.81 -8.35 23.23
C ALA A 22 -13.11 -8.86 21.96
N GLY A 23 -13.54 -8.39 20.78
CA GLY A 23 -12.82 -8.64 19.56
C GLY A 23 -11.37 -8.25 19.84
N ALA A 24 -10.42 -9.12 19.55
CA ALA A 24 -9.03 -8.77 19.60
C ALA A 24 -8.89 -7.54 18.71
N ILE A 25 -8.44 -6.42 19.29
CA ILE A 25 -8.02 -5.27 18.51
C ILE A 25 -6.78 -5.79 17.79
N SER A 26 -6.87 -6.00 16.49
CA SER A 26 -5.69 -6.29 15.67
C SER A 26 -4.77 -5.06 15.73
N ASP A 27 -3.47 -5.29 15.73
CA ASP A 27 -2.53 -4.18 15.55
C ASP A 27 -2.83 -3.47 14.23
N PRO A 28 -2.64 -2.14 14.15
CA PRO A 28 -2.90 -1.39 12.93
C PRO A 28 -1.97 -1.88 11.81
N VAL A 29 -2.47 -1.88 10.58
CA VAL A 29 -1.65 -2.22 9.41
C VAL A 29 -0.52 -1.20 9.27
N THR A 30 0.71 -1.68 9.17
CA THR A 30 1.92 -0.85 9.05
C THR A 30 2.31 -0.66 7.58
N VAL A 31 2.44 0.59 7.15
CA VAL A 31 2.90 0.94 5.80
C VAL A 31 4.20 1.74 5.86
N CYS A 32 5.26 1.20 5.31
CA CYS A 32 6.53 1.90 5.12
C CYS A 32 6.56 2.60 3.76
N ILE A 33 6.86 3.90 3.78
CA ILE A 33 6.95 4.76 2.60
C ILE A 33 8.43 5.03 2.33
N LEU A 34 8.96 4.47 1.25
CA LEU A 34 10.34 4.70 0.81
C LEU A 34 10.37 5.86 -0.18
N ASP A 35 10.77 7.07 0.26
CA ASP A 35 10.68 8.29 -0.54
C ASP A 35 11.69 9.37 -0.12
N SER A 36 11.50 10.62 -0.56
CA SER A 36 12.38 11.79 -0.36
C SER A 36 12.29 12.42 1.04
N GLY A 37 11.30 12.04 1.86
CA GLY A 37 11.03 12.60 3.19
C GLY A 37 9.59 13.05 3.36
N CYS A 38 9.30 13.82 4.43
CA CYS A 38 7.96 14.35 4.69
C CYS A 38 8.04 15.63 5.53
N ASN A 39 7.32 16.69 5.10
CA ASN A 39 7.29 17.99 5.78
C ASN A 39 6.09 18.16 6.73
N LEU A 40 5.26 17.13 6.91
CA LEU A 40 4.17 17.16 7.87
C LEU A 40 4.71 17.03 9.31
N PRO A 41 3.98 17.55 10.32
CA PRO A 41 4.37 17.37 11.72
C PRO A 41 4.19 15.94 12.20
N ASP A 42 4.95 15.58 13.25
CA ASP A 42 4.82 14.32 14.00
C ASP A 42 4.98 13.03 13.16
N ILE A 43 5.78 13.11 12.08
CA ILE A 43 6.06 11.96 11.22
C ILE A 43 7.07 11.04 11.88
N GLN A 44 6.75 9.75 11.91
CA GLN A 44 7.65 8.70 12.35
C GLN A 44 8.47 8.16 11.17
N GLY A 45 9.68 7.71 11.43
CA GLY A 45 10.53 7.11 10.41
C GLY A 45 12.03 7.36 10.64
N ARG A 46 12.82 7.24 9.59
CA ARG A 46 14.28 7.39 9.62
C ARG A 46 14.83 7.93 8.31
N ASN A 47 15.88 8.72 8.41
CA ASN A 47 16.67 9.16 7.27
C ASN A 47 17.85 8.20 7.05
N TYR A 48 17.82 7.44 5.96
CA TYR A 48 18.86 6.48 5.57
C TYR A 48 19.99 7.12 4.76
N LEU A 49 19.87 8.40 4.37
CA LEU A 49 20.90 9.12 3.64
C LEU A 49 22.05 9.57 4.56
N ASP A 50 21.72 9.87 5.82
CA ASP A 50 22.68 10.35 6.81
C ASP A 50 22.57 9.68 8.19
N GLY A 51 21.61 8.77 8.36
CA GLY A 51 21.38 8.01 9.61
C GLY A 51 20.66 8.79 10.71
N THR A 52 20.17 9.99 10.44
CA THR A 52 19.47 10.84 11.41
C THR A 52 17.97 10.58 11.47
N GLN A 53 17.26 11.39 12.27
CA GLN A 53 15.79 11.46 12.32
C GLN A 53 15.24 12.65 11.52
N ASP A 54 16.08 13.35 10.75
CA ASP A 54 15.64 14.47 9.92
C ASP A 54 14.94 13.98 8.66
N LEU A 55 13.63 14.02 8.68
CA LEU A 55 12.77 13.63 7.58
C LEU A 55 12.38 14.79 6.65
N THR A 56 12.97 15.97 6.82
CA THR A 56 12.71 17.13 5.93
C THR A 56 12.76 16.71 4.47
N ASP A 57 11.72 17.07 3.73
CA ASP A 57 11.53 16.75 2.31
C ASP A 57 11.78 17.98 1.45
N PRO A 58 12.98 18.12 0.85
CA PRO A 58 13.32 19.28 0.01
C PRO A 58 12.60 19.24 -1.35
N GLU A 59 12.14 18.07 -1.79
CA GLU A 59 11.48 17.88 -3.08
C GLU A 59 9.96 18.02 -2.99
N GLY A 60 9.38 17.76 -1.80
CA GLY A 60 7.94 17.74 -1.57
C GLY A 60 7.22 16.48 -2.05
N HIS A 61 7.93 15.58 -2.77
CA HIS A 61 7.33 14.40 -3.38
C HIS A 61 6.85 13.39 -2.33
N GLY A 62 7.71 12.99 -1.41
CA GLY A 62 7.36 12.07 -0.33
C GLY A 62 6.27 12.62 0.59
N THR A 63 6.20 13.95 0.74
CA THR A 63 5.12 14.62 1.48
C THR A 63 3.77 14.36 0.83
N TYR A 64 3.65 14.52 -0.50
CA TYR A 64 2.40 14.22 -1.22
C TYR A 64 2.03 12.74 -1.19
N VAL A 65 3.02 11.85 -1.27
CA VAL A 65 2.82 10.40 -1.16
C VAL A 65 2.28 10.03 0.22
N TYR A 66 2.85 10.61 1.28
CA TYR A 66 2.40 10.41 2.66
C TYR A 66 0.96 10.91 2.87
N GLU A 67 0.64 12.11 2.38
CA GLU A 67 -0.71 12.68 2.46
C GLU A 67 -1.73 11.77 1.79
N LEU A 68 -1.44 11.28 0.58
CA LEU A 68 -2.31 10.36 -0.15
C LEU A 68 -2.55 9.05 0.59
N LEU A 69 -1.51 8.47 1.19
CA LEU A 69 -1.66 7.27 2.03
C LEU A 69 -2.52 7.57 3.26
N LYS A 70 -2.27 8.69 3.94
CA LYS A 70 -3.08 9.09 5.10
C LYS A 70 -4.54 9.34 4.75
N GLU A 71 -4.82 9.88 3.57
CA GLU A 71 -6.19 10.04 3.06
C GLU A 71 -6.87 8.69 2.75
N THR A 72 -6.10 7.73 2.19
CA THR A 72 -6.65 6.45 1.71
C THR A 72 -6.74 5.39 2.81
N ALA A 73 -5.81 5.42 3.77
CA ALA A 73 -5.74 4.51 4.91
C ALA A 73 -5.52 5.29 6.22
N PRO A 74 -6.52 6.02 6.72
CA PRO A 74 -6.38 6.88 7.90
C PRO A 74 -6.04 6.12 9.18
N GLU A 75 -6.39 4.84 9.28
CA GLU A 75 -6.15 3.99 10.45
C GLU A 75 -4.80 3.26 10.40
N ALA A 76 -4.11 3.27 9.23
CA ALA A 76 -2.82 2.63 9.10
C ALA A 76 -1.72 3.40 9.86
N GLU A 77 -0.75 2.66 10.38
CA GLU A 77 0.47 3.23 10.92
C GLU A 77 1.47 3.48 9.79
N LEU A 78 1.89 4.74 9.61
CA LEU A 78 2.72 5.15 8.49
C LEU A 78 4.11 5.54 8.95
N TYR A 79 5.15 4.94 8.33
CA TYR A 79 6.54 5.27 8.55
C TYR A 79 7.18 5.82 7.28
N MET A 80 7.82 7.00 7.37
CA MET A 80 8.60 7.58 6.28
C MET A 80 10.06 7.12 6.37
N LEU A 81 10.49 6.34 5.40
CA LEU A 81 11.88 5.88 5.27
C LEU A 81 12.54 6.73 4.17
N LYS A 82 13.21 7.82 4.58
CA LYS A 82 13.85 8.74 3.64
C LYS A 82 15.12 8.11 3.09
N CYS A 83 15.06 7.67 1.83
CA CYS A 83 16.13 6.91 1.17
C CYS A 83 16.34 7.22 -0.31
N PHE A 84 15.46 8.03 -0.92
CA PHE A 84 15.52 8.32 -2.35
C PHE A 84 16.86 8.96 -2.73
N ASP A 85 17.35 8.66 -3.95
CA ASP A 85 18.65 9.01 -4.55
C ASP A 85 19.88 8.21 -4.04
N SER A 86 19.70 7.18 -3.21
CA SER A 86 20.83 6.32 -2.82
C SER A 86 20.43 4.85 -2.83
N SER A 87 21.00 4.07 -3.75
CA SER A 87 20.73 2.62 -3.85
C SER A 87 21.01 1.90 -2.53
N THR A 88 22.11 2.24 -1.84
CA THR A 88 22.44 1.65 -0.53
C THR A 88 21.39 2.00 0.52
N ALA A 89 20.93 3.25 0.56
CA ALA A 89 19.90 3.70 1.48
C ALA A 89 18.55 3.02 1.20
N ILE A 90 18.18 2.85 -0.05
CA ILE A 90 16.95 2.14 -0.47
C ILE A 90 17.02 0.67 -0.01
N ILE A 91 18.12 -0.03 -0.29
CA ILE A 91 18.29 -1.43 0.12
C ILE A 91 18.18 -1.59 1.64
N GLN A 92 18.87 -0.72 2.40
CA GLN A 92 18.81 -0.74 3.87
C GLN A 92 17.39 -0.45 4.36
N ALA A 93 16.69 0.52 3.75
CA ALA A 93 15.31 0.86 4.10
C ALA A 93 14.34 -0.30 3.84
N VAL A 94 14.53 -1.11 2.78
CA VAL A 94 13.72 -2.31 2.52
C VAL A 94 13.92 -3.34 3.64
N TYR A 95 15.17 -3.63 4.03
CA TYR A 95 15.42 -4.58 5.13
C TYR A 95 14.86 -4.07 6.46
N ASP A 96 15.11 -2.79 6.79
CA ASP A 96 14.61 -2.22 8.04
C ASP A 96 13.07 -2.11 8.06
N ALA A 97 12.41 -1.91 6.91
CA ALA A 97 10.96 -1.95 6.83
C ALA A 97 10.40 -3.29 7.33
N VAL A 98 11.08 -4.39 7.00
CA VAL A 98 10.72 -5.74 7.47
C VAL A 98 11.14 -5.96 8.92
N ASP A 99 12.44 -5.77 9.21
CA ASP A 99 13.05 -6.25 10.45
C ASP A 99 12.86 -5.31 11.65
N VAL A 100 12.62 -4.02 11.40
CA VAL A 100 12.52 -2.97 12.43
C VAL A 100 11.12 -2.41 12.56
N TYR A 101 10.43 -2.23 11.42
CA TYR A 101 9.11 -1.62 11.39
C TYR A 101 7.97 -2.63 11.27
N ASP A 102 8.28 -3.92 11.07
CA ASP A 102 7.28 -4.98 10.90
C ASP A 102 6.21 -4.62 9.87
N ALA A 103 6.66 -4.13 8.70
CA ALA A 103 5.80 -3.59 7.67
C ALA A 103 4.93 -4.67 7.03
N ASP A 104 3.65 -4.40 6.91
CA ASP A 104 2.72 -5.17 6.09
C ASP A 104 2.80 -4.77 4.61
N ILE A 105 3.09 -3.48 4.36
CA ILE A 105 3.16 -2.91 3.01
C ILE A 105 4.38 -2.01 2.89
N ILE A 106 5.10 -2.12 1.77
CA ILE A 106 6.13 -1.16 1.35
C ILE A 106 5.64 -0.42 0.12
N ASN A 107 5.51 0.91 0.21
CA ASN A 107 5.18 1.79 -0.91
C ASN A 107 6.43 2.43 -1.50
N MET A 108 6.63 2.23 -2.80
CA MET A 108 7.78 2.73 -3.58
C MET A 108 7.28 3.60 -4.75
N SER A 109 7.10 4.89 -4.49
CA SER A 109 6.56 5.85 -5.47
C SER A 109 7.62 6.39 -6.44
N TRP A 110 8.57 5.56 -6.83
CA TRP A 110 9.70 5.88 -7.71
C TRP A 110 10.04 4.71 -8.64
N THR A 111 10.93 4.97 -9.61
CA THR A 111 11.40 3.95 -10.55
C THR A 111 12.90 4.11 -10.82
N LEU A 112 13.55 2.98 -11.09
CA LEU A 112 14.91 2.89 -11.61
C LEU A 112 14.85 2.34 -13.03
N ASN A 113 15.72 2.86 -13.92
CA ASN A 113 15.81 2.41 -15.31
C ASN A 113 16.77 1.22 -15.51
N GLN A 114 17.43 0.80 -14.45
CA GLN A 114 18.39 -0.32 -14.46
C GLN A 114 18.00 -1.34 -13.42
N ASP A 115 18.12 -2.60 -13.79
CA ASP A 115 18.03 -3.73 -12.88
C ASP A 115 19.20 -3.71 -11.88
N SER A 116 18.93 -4.04 -10.63
CA SER A 116 19.92 -4.15 -9.56
C SER A 116 19.69 -5.45 -8.82
N GLU A 117 20.66 -6.36 -8.91
CA GLU A 117 20.60 -7.66 -8.24
C GLU A 117 20.47 -7.49 -6.71
N GLU A 118 21.25 -6.56 -6.14
CA GLU A 118 21.24 -6.32 -4.68
C GLU A 118 19.90 -5.76 -4.19
N LEU A 119 19.26 -4.88 -4.97
CA LEU A 119 17.94 -4.38 -4.62
C LEU A 119 16.88 -5.46 -4.81
N HIS A 120 16.97 -6.27 -5.88
CA HIS A 120 16.03 -7.38 -6.11
C HIS A 120 16.12 -8.42 -4.99
N GLU A 121 17.33 -8.71 -4.48
CA GLU A 121 17.49 -9.59 -3.30
C GLU A 121 16.75 -9.07 -2.07
N ALA A 122 16.81 -7.75 -1.79
CA ALA A 122 16.08 -7.12 -0.70
C ALA A 122 14.55 -7.19 -0.90
N ILE A 123 14.07 -6.96 -2.13
CA ILE A 123 12.65 -7.09 -2.52
C ILE A 123 12.18 -8.54 -2.34
N CYS A 124 12.94 -9.52 -2.82
CA CYS A 124 12.64 -10.95 -2.62
C CYS A 124 12.62 -11.33 -1.12
N TYR A 125 13.49 -10.71 -0.31
CA TYR A 125 13.48 -10.91 1.14
C TYR A 125 12.17 -10.44 1.74
N ALA A 126 11.73 -9.22 1.45
CA ALA A 126 10.48 -8.65 1.95
C ALA A 126 9.25 -9.48 1.49
N ALA A 127 9.21 -9.87 0.21
CA ALA A 127 8.14 -10.71 -0.33
C ALA A 127 8.03 -12.07 0.39
N LYS A 128 9.16 -12.71 0.74
CA LYS A 128 9.19 -13.96 1.51
C LYS A 128 8.66 -13.84 2.94
N GLN A 129 8.63 -12.63 3.48
CA GLN A 129 8.00 -12.33 4.77
C GLN A 129 6.52 -11.93 4.63
N ASN A 130 5.93 -12.11 3.44
CA ASN A 130 4.57 -11.72 3.07
C ASN A 130 4.30 -10.21 3.12
N VAL A 131 5.33 -9.37 3.05
CA VAL A 131 5.16 -7.92 2.89
C VAL A 131 4.65 -7.64 1.47
N LEU A 132 3.57 -6.89 1.35
CA LEU A 132 3.06 -6.45 0.06
C LEU A 132 3.90 -5.30 -0.49
N LEU A 133 4.39 -5.46 -1.71
CA LEU A 133 5.29 -4.52 -2.37
C LEU A 133 4.54 -3.79 -3.47
N VAL A 134 4.38 -2.48 -3.35
CA VAL A 134 3.64 -1.65 -4.31
C VAL A 134 4.59 -0.60 -4.87
N ALA A 135 4.67 -0.50 -6.19
CA ALA A 135 5.54 0.47 -6.85
C ALA A 135 4.87 1.21 -8.00
N ALA A 136 5.35 2.44 -8.25
CA ALA A 136 5.01 3.18 -9.45
C ALA A 136 5.52 2.46 -10.70
N ALA A 137 4.66 2.28 -11.72
CA ALA A 137 5.01 1.64 -12.98
C ALA A 137 5.67 2.61 -13.99
N GLY A 138 5.94 3.84 -13.58
CA GLY A 138 6.73 4.82 -14.31
C GLY A 138 5.92 5.82 -15.12
N ASN A 139 6.65 6.86 -15.55
CA ASN A 139 6.14 7.93 -16.40
C ASN A 139 6.94 7.98 -17.70
N LEU A 140 6.28 8.33 -18.80
CA LEU A 140 6.93 8.44 -20.10
C LEU A 140 7.91 9.62 -20.11
N SER A 141 9.13 9.38 -20.55
CA SER A 141 10.16 10.40 -20.73
C SER A 141 11.14 10.01 -21.81
N LEU A 142 12.11 10.87 -22.10
CA LEU A 142 13.18 10.53 -23.05
C LEU A 142 14.07 9.36 -22.55
N SER A 143 14.21 9.22 -21.24
CA SER A 143 14.96 8.12 -20.61
C SER A 143 14.13 6.86 -20.39
N THR A 144 12.81 6.97 -20.43
CA THR A 144 11.84 5.88 -20.25
C THR A 144 10.80 5.90 -21.38
N PRO A 145 11.19 5.52 -22.62
CA PRO A 145 10.25 5.43 -23.74
C PRO A 145 9.22 4.30 -23.52
N LEU A 146 8.18 4.30 -24.35
CA LEU A 146 7.13 3.27 -24.30
C LEU A 146 7.74 1.86 -24.32
N GLY A 147 7.23 0.97 -23.46
CA GLY A 147 7.69 -0.41 -23.33
C GLY A 147 8.99 -0.58 -22.55
N SER A 148 9.54 0.49 -21.94
CA SER A 148 10.68 0.36 -21.04
C SER A 148 10.33 -0.51 -19.85
N GLN A 149 11.29 -1.33 -19.43
CA GLN A 149 11.25 -1.96 -18.10
C GLN A 149 11.72 -0.94 -17.07
N VAL A 150 11.01 -0.84 -15.96
CA VAL A 150 11.33 0.02 -14.83
C VAL A 150 11.23 -0.77 -13.54
N TYR A 151 12.17 -0.56 -12.65
CA TYR A 151 12.27 -1.29 -11.40
C TYR A 151 11.93 -0.38 -10.20
N PRO A 152 11.33 -0.95 -9.15
CA PRO A 152 11.08 -2.37 -8.91
C PRO A 152 9.79 -2.91 -9.56
N ALA A 153 8.96 -2.10 -10.22
CA ALA A 153 7.64 -2.50 -10.72
C ALA A 153 7.66 -3.64 -11.75
N SER A 154 8.80 -3.89 -12.43
CA SER A 154 8.94 -5.00 -13.40
C SER A 154 9.29 -6.36 -12.76
N TRP A 155 9.54 -6.42 -11.46
CA TRP A 155 9.77 -7.68 -10.76
C TRP A 155 8.44 -8.32 -10.36
N GLU A 156 8.38 -9.66 -10.41
CA GLU A 156 7.15 -10.43 -10.16
C GLU A 156 6.64 -10.33 -8.71
N GLU A 157 7.52 -9.96 -7.78
CA GLU A 157 7.20 -9.75 -6.38
C GLU A 157 6.50 -8.41 -6.11
N VAL A 158 6.36 -7.54 -7.12
CA VAL A 158 5.93 -6.16 -6.95
C VAL A 158 4.64 -5.87 -7.71
N ILE A 159 3.68 -5.29 -7.03
CA ILE A 159 2.44 -4.79 -7.66
C ILE A 159 2.74 -3.44 -8.31
N GLY A 160 2.93 -3.45 -9.62
CA GLY A 160 3.19 -2.26 -10.42
C GLY A 160 1.92 -1.45 -10.66
N VAL A 161 1.94 -0.15 -10.37
CA VAL A 161 0.77 0.73 -10.46
C VAL A 161 1.00 1.85 -11.46
N SER A 162 0.17 1.90 -12.51
CA SER A 162 0.15 3.02 -13.46
C SER A 162 -0.80 4.12 -13.01
N GLY A 163 -0.50 5.35 -13.43
CA GLY A 163 -1.45 6.45 -13.32
C GLY A 163 -2.44 6.47 -14.48
N VAL A 164 -3.62 7.04 -14.24
CA VAL A 164 -4.57 7.44 -15.28
C VAL A 164 -5.09 8.84 -15.01
N ASP A 165 -5.55 9.53 -16.05
CA ASP A 165 -6.34 10.74 -15.89
C ASP A 165 -7.82 10.36 -15.70
N LEU A 166 -8.61 11.28 -15.15
CA LEU A 166 -10.05 11.13 -15.06
C LEU A 166 -10.73 12.18 -15.93
N ASN A 167 -11.74 11.76 -16.73
CA ASN A 167 -12.57 12.69 -17.47
C ASN A 167 -13.56 13.45 -16.54
N ALA A 168 -14.36 14.33 -17.10
CA ALA A 168 -15.34 15.12 -16.34
C ALA A 168 -16.43 14.26 -15.64
N GLN A 169 -16.59 13.01 -16.02
CA GLN A 169 -17.51 12.04 -15.42
C GLN A 169 -16.83 11.17 -14.35
N GLY A 170 -15.51 11.37 -14.13
CA GLY A 170 -14.71 10.57 -13.19
C GLY A 170 -14.33 9.18 -13.73
N GLU A 171 -14.43 8.99 -15.05
CA GLU A 171 -14.03 7.74 -15.70
C GLU A 171 -12.54 7.78 -16.09
N PRO A 172 -11.82 6.65 -16.01
CA PRO A 172 -10.42 6.59 -16.36
C PRO A 172 -10.20 6.79 -17.87
N VAL A 173 -9.21 7.61 -18.18
CA VAL A 173 -8.75 7.82 -19.56
C VAL A 173 -7.24 7.63 -19.62
N SER A 174 -6.78 7.00 -20.71
CA SER A 174 -5.35 6.83 -20.95
C SER A 174 -4.68 8.18 -21.18
N SER A 175 -3.44 8.29 -20.76
CA SER A 175 -2.61 9.47 -20.99
C SER A 175 -1.22 9.03 -21.38
N LEU A 176 -0.63 9.73 -22.37
CA LEU A 176 0.76 9.51 -22.76
C LEU A 176 1.75 10.03 -21.71
N TRP A 177 1.28 10.54 -20.59
CA TRP A 177 2.13 10.90 -19.45
C TRP A 177 2.68 9.66 -18.73
N TYR A 178 1.91 8.60 -18.67
CA TYR A 178 2.26 7.38 -17.95
C TYR A 178 2.93 6.37 -18.87
N LEU A 179 3.91 5.64 -18.33
CA LEU A 179 4.57 4.57 -19.06
C LEU A 179 3.57 3.42 -19.28
N GLN A 180 3.57 2.89 -20.48
CA GLN A 180 2.78 1.73 -20.88
C GLN A 180 3.73 0.55 -21.05
N SER A 181 3.62 -0.43 -20.17
CA SER A 181 4.53 -1.59 -20.12
C SER A 181 3.89 -2.78 -19.40
N ASP A 182 4.51 -3.93 -19.51
CA ASP A 182 4.10 -5.15 -18.80
C ASP A 182 4.27 -5.05 -17.27
N ALA A 183 4.94 -4.01 -16.76
CA ALA A 183 5.04 -3.73 -15.32
C ALA A 183 3.71 -3.25 -14.70
N VAL A 184 2.72 -2.88 -15.51
CA VAL A 184 1.44 -2.37 -15.01
C VAL A 184 0.55 -3.52 -14.58
N PHE A 185 0.35 -3.70 -13.29
CA PHE A 185 -0.62 -4.67 -12.76
C PHE A 185 -2.03 -4.10 -12.70
N VAL A 186 -2.18 -2.89 -12.13
CA VAL A 186 -3.44 -2.11 -12.10
C VAL A 186 -3.14 -0.63 -12.29
N SER A 187 -4.19 0.16 -12.47
CA SER A 187 -4.07 1.61 -12.54
C SER A 187 -4.95 2.32 -11.49
N ALA A 188 -4.54 3.50 -11.08
CA ALA A 188 -5.32 4.39 -10.22
C ALA A 188 -5.17 5.85 -10.68
N ASN A 189 -5.93 6.78 -10.08
CA ASN A 189 -5.80 8.20 -10.40
C ASN A 189 -4.38 8.70 -10.09
N GLY A 190 -3.66 9.15 -11.11
CA GLY A 190 -2.29 9.64 -11.00
C GLY A 190 -2.18 11.16 -10.80
N ASN A 191 -3.28 11.86 -10.48
CA ASN A 191 -3.27 13.31 -10.24
C ASN A 191 -3.43 13.61 -8.75
N TYR A 192 -2.61 14.53 -8.24
CA TYR A 192 -2.70 15.03 -6.88
C TYR A 192 -2.20 16.47 -6.79
N GLN A 193 -3.01 17.38 -6.23
CA GLN A 193 -2.69 18.82 -6.02
C GLN A 193 -2.08 19.55 -7.24
N GLY A 194 -2.48 19.14 -8.45
CA GLY A 194 -1.97 19.71 -9.71
C GLY A 194 -0.73 19.01 -10.28
N GLU A 195 -0.12 18.12 -9.52
CA GLU A 195 0.96 17.25 -9.97
C GLU A 195 0.40 15.97 -10.62
N LYS A 196 1.22 15.32 -11.45
CA LYS A 196 0.83 14.16 -12.22
C LYS A 196 1.95 13.12 -12.26
N GLY A 197 1.63 11.88 -11.92
CA GLY A 197 2.58 10.76 -11.93
C GLY A 197 1.98 9.44 -11.47
N SER A 198 2.53 8.33 -11.92
CA SER A 198 2.26 7.00 -11.37
C SER A 198 2.63 6.92 -9.88
N SER A 199 3.54 7.80 -9.43
CA SER A 199 3.91 7.99 -8.03
C SER A 199 2.74 8.37 -7.11
N PHE A 200 1.68 8.99 -7.65
CA PHE A 200 0.46 9.34 -6.91
C PHE A 200 -0.64 8.27 -7.03
N ALA A 201 -0.48 7.34 -7.97
CA ALA A 201 -1.35 6.18 -8.10
C ALA A 201 -0.94 5.06 -7.13
N ALA A 202 0.36 4.80 -6.97
CA ALA A 202 0.88 3.75 -6.10
C ALA A 202 0.42 3.88 -4.62
N PRO A 203 0.51 5.03 -3.95
CA PRO A 203 0.05 5.16 -2.57
C PRO A 203 -1.46 4.96 -2.40
N ARG A 204 -2.27 5.22 -3.43
CA ARG A 204 -3.70 4.90 -3.40
C ARG A 204 -3.95 3.41 -3.35
N ILE A 205 -3.20 2.63 -4.13
CA ILE A 205 -3.27 1.17 -4.11
C ILE A 205 -2.74 0.63 -2.77
N SER A 206 -1.63 1.16 -2.27
CA SER A 206 -1.11 0.81 -0.94
C SER A 206 -2.15 1.04 0.17
N GLY A 207 -2.85 2.18 0.14
CA GLY A 207 -3.90 2.48 1.11
C GLY A 207 -5.14 1.58 0.96
N ILE A 208 -5.54 1.23 -0.26
CA ILE A 208 -6.62 0.27 -0.51
C ILE A 208 -6.25 -1.12 0.02
N LEU A 209 -4.99 -1.54 -0.18
CA LEU A 209 -4.48 -2.81 0.34
C LEU A 209 -4.37 -2.79 1.87
N ALA A 210 -3.98 -1.68 2.49
CA ALA A 210 -4.01 -1.55 3.95
C ALA A 210 -5.44 -1.79 4.49
N GLY A 211 -6.44 -1.16 3.88
CA GLY A 211 -7.83 -1.43 4.23
C GLY A 211 -8.31 -2.86 3.89
N TYR A 212 -7.69 -3.56 2.95
CA TYR A 212 -7.95 -4.98 2.69
C TYR A 212 -7.37 -5.86 3.81
N LEU A 213 -6.10 -5.63 4.21
CA LEU A 213 -5.44 -6.38 5.28
C LEU A 213 -6.18 -6.22 6.61
N ASP A 214 -6.56 -5.00 6.97
CA ASP A 214 -7.33 -4.71 8.20
C ASP A 214 -8.65 -5.50 8.32
N ARG A 215 -9.25 -5.87 7.19
CA ARG A 215 -10.56 -6.58 7.15
C ARG A 215 -10.46 -8.08 6.88
N THR A 216 -9.26 -8.61 6.67
CA THR A 216 -9.07 -10.02 6.30
C THR A 216 -8.21 -10.75 7.32
N SER A 217 -8.27 -12.08 7.32
CA SER A 217 -7.41 -12.92 8.16
C SER A 217 -5.99 -13.00 7.60
N GLU A 218 -4.99 -13.16 8.46
CA GLU A 218 -3.57 -13.22 8.11
C GLU A 218 -3.22 -14.24 7.00
N GLU A 219 -3.95 -15.34 6.90
CA GLU A 219 -3.78 -16.32 5.82
C GLU A 219 -3.99 -15.73 4.41
N LYS A 220 -4.68 -14.57 4.31
CA LYS A 220 -4.92 -13.82 3.08
C LYS A 220 -3.96 -12.65 2.88
N HIS A 221 -3.02 -12.44 3.79
CA HIS A 221 -2.00 -11.40 3.70
C HIS A 221 -0.83 -11.85 2.85
N THR A 222 -1.11 -12.25 1.62
CA THR A 222 -0.10 -12.63 0.62
C THR A 222 -0.32 -11.87 -0.68
N GLN A 223 0.72 -11.69 -1.48
CA GLN A 223 0.64 -11.02 -2.76
C GLN A 223 -0.46 -11.62 -3.65
N SER A 224 -0.56 -12.93 -3.74
CA SER A 224 -1.57 -13.61 -4.57
C SER A 224 -3.00 -13.23 -4.20
N TYR A 225 -3.33 -13.18 -2.91
CA TYR A 225 -4.66 -12.75 -2.46
C TYR A 225 -4.88 -11.25 -2.66
N ALA A 226 -3.86 -10.41 -2.47
CA ALA A 226 -3.91 -8.98 -2.74
C ALA A 226 -4.16 -8.70 -4.23
N GLU A 227 -3.48 -9.42 -5.12
CA GLU A 227 -3.68 -9.34 -6.57
C GLU A 227 -5.09 -9.78 -6.99
N GLU A 228 -5.59 -10.90 -6.46
CA GLU A 228 -6.96 -11.35 -6.70
C GLU A 228 -7.98 -10.32 -6.22
N TYR A 229 -7.75 -9.72 -5.05
CA TYR A 229 -8.59 -8.66 -4.53
C TYR A 229 -8.59 -7.44 -5.46
N LEU A 230 -7.42 -6.94 -5.86
CA LEU A 230 -7.31 -5.80 -6.78
C LEU A 230 -8.01 -6.08 -8.11
N LYS A 231 -7.83 -7.27 -8.70
CA LYS A 231 -8.56 -7.69 -9.92
C LYS A 231 -10.06 -7.69 -9.71
N SER A 232 -10.54 -8.08 -8.54
CA SER A 232 -11.98 -8.17 -8.24
C SER A 232 -12.68 -6.82 -8.14
N ILE A 233 -11.94 -5.76 -7.77
CA ILE A 233 -12.47 -4.41 -7.59
C ILE A 233 -12.10 -3.46 -8.75
N ALA A 234 -11.17 -3.87 -9.62
CA ALA A 234 -10.77 -3.11 -10.79
C ALA A 234 -11.91 -3.05 -11.81
N VAL A 235 -12.10 -1.87 -12.39
CA VAL A 235 -13.00 -1.68 -13.54
C VAL A 235 -12.18 -1.86 -14.80
N ASP A 236 -12.52 -2.86 -15.60
CA ASP A 236 -11.87 -3.11 -16.88
C ASP A 236 -11.98 -1.87 -17.78
N ALA A 237 -10.84 -1.35 -18.19
CA ALA A 237 -10.73 -0.14 -18.98
C ALA A 237 -9.70 -0.37 -20.11
N GLY A 238 -9.92 0.27 -21.26
CA GLY A 238 -9.09 0.06 -22.43
C GLY A 238 -9.49 -1.19 -23.23
N HIS A 239 -8.55 -2.06 -23.51
CA HIS A 239 -8.84 -3.34 -24.16
C HIS A 239 -9.40 -4.34 -23.13
N PRO A 240 -10.41 -5.17 -23.51
CA PRO A 240 -10.98 -6.14 -22.58
C PRO A 240 -9.93 -7.10 -21.99
N GLY A 241 -9.93 -7.22 -20.67
CA GLY A 241 -8.95 -7.99 -19.92
C GLY A 241 -7.66 -7.20 -19.66
N TYR A 242 -6.55 -7.89 -19.52
CA TYR A 242 -5.25 -7.24 -19.25
C TYR A 242 -4.75 -6.45 -20.48
N ASP A 243 -4.30 -5.21 -20.24
CA ASP A 243 -3.52 -4.43 -21.20
C ASP A 243 -2.39 -3.64 -20.51
N THR A 244 -1.42 -3.14 -21.30
CA THR A 244 -0.23 -2.45 -20.79
C THR A 244 -0.47 -1.00 -20.34
N VAL A 245 -1.69 -0.48 -20.48
CA VAL A 245 -2.10 0.89 -20.11
C VAL A 245 -2.75 0.89 -18.73
N PHE A 246 -3.74 0.02 -18.56
CA PHE A 246 -4.57 -0.06 -17.35
C PHE A 246 -4.25 -1.28 -16.47
N GLY A 247 -3.40 -2.21 -16.96
CA GLY A 247 -3.20 -3.50 -16.31
C GLY A 247 -4.49 -4.34 -16.35
N TRP A 248 -4.90 -4.88 -15.21
CA TRP A 248 -6.18 -5.56 -15.04
C TRP A 248 -7.37 -4.59 -14.92
N GLY A 249 -7.10 -3.28 -14.93
CA GLY A 249 -8.13 -2.25 -14.92
C GLY A 249 -7.82 -1.10 -13.95
N TYR A 250 -8.76 -0.17 -13.90
CA TYR A 250 -8.73 0.98 -13.03
C TYR A 250 -9.33 0.67 -11.66
N VAL A 251 -8.55 0.87 -10.62
CA VAL A 251 -9.00 0.76 -9.22
C VAL A 251 -9.40 2.15 -8.72
N LYS A 252 -10.70 2.30 -8.46
CA LYS A 252 -11.25 3.56 -7.95
C LYS A 252 -10.91 3.69 -6.46
N ASN A 253 -10.35 4.83 -6.05
CA ASN A 253 -10.27 5.15 -4.64
C ASN A 253 -11.69 5.33 -4.07
N THR A 254 -12.10 4.43 -3.19
CA THR A 254 -13.41 4.46 -2.50
C THR A 254 -13.29 5.03 -1.09
N ALA A 255 -12.20 5.77 -0.76
CA ALA A 255 -12.13 6.53 0.46
C ALA A 255 -13.20 7.64 0.40
N GLY A 256 -14.29 7.45 1.15
CA GLY A 256 -15.44 8.33 1.22
C GLY A 256 -16.43 7.80 2.20
#